data_f7db05892159d5ffbd2370cb5be78a2f
#
_entry.id   f7db05892159d5ffbd2370cb5be78a2f
#
_cell.length_a   1.000
_cell.length_b   1.000
_cell.length_c   1.000
_cell.angle_alpha   90.00
_cell.angle_beta   90.00
_cell.angle_gamma   90.00
#
_symmetry.space_group_name_H-M   'P 1'
#
loop_
_entity.id
_entity.type
_entity.pdbx_description
1 polymer ?
#
loop_
_entity_poly.entity_id
_entity_poly.type
_entity_poly.pdbx_seq_one_letter_code
_entity_poly.pdbx_strand_id
1 'polypeptide(L)'
;MWFSYKYKQIPERNTRPGGDYYSGSLAIFASVKPRTYIAIDLKSFYASVECVDRGLDPLNTHLVVADASRTQKTICLAVTPSLKSYGIPGRARLFEVVQAVGRINTERRRSAPGRRFRGGSSDHAALLADPSLELQYIVATPRMAHYMEISGRIYGIYLRYFAPEDIHVYSIDEVFIDATAYLGTYKLSPHDLTRKIIQEVLRETGITATAGIAPNLYLCKIAMDLEAKHIPADKDGVRIAELDEQSYRRKYWTHRPLTDFWRVGHGIAARLEAAGLYTMGDIARCSVGQPWERYNEDVLYKIFGVNAELLIDHAWGWEPCTMADIKAYRPSANSLSIGQVLSAPYPYDKAKLIVREMTDQLVLDLVDKGLVTDQLTLSVGYDTSNAAEAPHEVLGGYRRTKTGPDSYQGPISTDWYGRPVPKPAHGSTNLPRPTSSTRLVTDAMMELFDRIVAPDLSVRRVYVVAAHVVREDSLDGVQLDLFEEPAEDASRERSRQEAILAIRRKFGKNAILKGMNFDEGATARERNEQIGGHKA
;
A
#
# COMPACT_ATOMS: atom_id res chain seq x y z
N MET A 1 2.55 4.21 -10.58
CA MET A 1 3.69 4.52 -11.46
C MET A 1 3.84 3.53 -12.63
N TRP A 2 3.33 2.32 -12.50
CA TRP A 2 3.49 1.21 -13.46
C TRP A 2 2.77 1.39 -14.81
N PHE A 3 1.59 2.01 -14.83
CA PHE A 3 0.75 2.16 -16.02
C PHE A 3 1.04 3.42 -16.86
N SER A 4 1.70 4.41 -16.29
CA SER A 4 2.02 5.66 -16.98
C SER A 4 2.99 5.52 -18.16
N TYR A 5 3.70 4.39 -18.27
CA TYR A 5 4.74 4.20 -19.29
C TYR A 5 4.20 3.63 -20.61
N LYS A 6 3.17 2.80 -20.57
CA LYS A 6 2.62 2.19 -21.79
C LYS A 6 1.97 3.25 -22.72
N TYR A 7 1.41 4.29 -22.13
CA TYR A 7 0.79 5.40 -22.88
C TYR A 7 1.78 6.40 -23.47
N LYS A 8 3.03 6.43 -23.02
CA LYS A 8 4.09 7.27 -23.61
C LYS A 8 4.67 6.73 -24.92
N GLN A 9 4.42 5.47 -25.27
CA GLN A 9 4.94 4.83 -26.50
C GLN A 9 3.90 4.64 -27.58
N ILE A 10 2.65 5.10 -27.41
CA ILE A 10 1.70 5.16 -28.48
C ILE A 10 2.13 6.30 -29.41
N PRO A 11 2.36 6.07 -30.72
CA PRO A 11 2.68 7.14 -31.65
C PRO A 11 1.58 8.21 -31.57
N GLU A 12 1.98 9.49 -31.61
CA GLU A 12 1.06 10.63 -31.67
C GLU A 12 -0.07 10.31 -32.64
N ARG A 13 -1.31 10.23 -32.12
CA ARG A 13 -2.49 10.06 -32.94
C ARG A 13 -2.55 11.26 -33.90
N ASN A 14 -2.28 11.02 -35.17
CA ASN A 14 -2.47 12.01 -36.22
C ASN A 14 -3.91 12.54 -36.10
N THR A 15 -4.04 13.76 -35.67
CA THR A 15 -5.30 14.52 -35.66
C THR A 15 -5.75 14.69 -37.10
N ARG A 16 -6.69 13.86 -37.56
CA ARG A 16 -7.45 14.11 -38.81
C ARG A 16 -8.80 14.66 -38.42
N PRO A 17 -9.27 15.73 -39.08
CA PRO A 17 -10.57 16.30 -38.81
C PRO A 17 -11.66 15.43 -39.42
N GLY A 18 -12.64 15.05 -38.61
CA GLY A 18 -13.98 14.66 -39.02
C GLY A 18 -14.18 13.21 -39.51
N GLY A 19 -14.96 12.45 -38.75
CA GLY A 19 -15.70 11.29 -39.24
C GLY A 19 -15.01 9.93 -39.03
N ASP A 20 -15.72 9.00 -38.40
CA ASP A 20 -15.49 7.55 -38.37
C ASP A 20 -14.57 6.95 -37.30
N TYR A 21 -14.62 7.45 -36.07
CA TYR A 21 -13.95 6.80 -34.96
C TYR A 21 -14.60 5.49 -34.46
N TYR A 22 -15.86 5.21 -34.84
CA TYR A 22 -16.58 4.04 -34.36
C TYR A 22 -16.40 2.76 -35.17
N SER A 23 -16.09 2.86 -36.49
CA SER A 23 -15.97 1.69 -37.32
C SER A 23 -14.59 1.00 -37.27
N GLY A 24 -13.51 1.77 -37.05
CA GLY A 24 -12.17 1.25 -37.00
C GLY A 24 -11.85 0.51 -35.69
N SER A 25 -12.33 1.00 -34.55
CA SER A 25 -12.15 0.36 -33.24
C SER A 25 -12.90 -0.97 -33.11
N LEU A 26 -14.15 -1.04 -33.64
CA LEU A 26 -14.92 -2.29 -33.64
C LEU A 26 -14.28 -3.39 -34.48
N ALA A 27 -13.58 -3.06 -35.57
CA ALA A 27 -12.89 -4.04 -36.42
C ALA A 27 -11.61 -4.61 -35.74
N ILE A 28 -10.93 -3.84 -34.92
CA ILE A 28 -9.76 -4.32 -34.14
C ILE A 28 -10.22 -5.26 -33.01
N PHE A 29 -11.37 -5.00 -32.40
CA PHE A 29 -11.95 -5.85 -31.35
C PHE A 29 -12.39 -7.25 -31.86
N ALA A 30 -12.74 -7.39 -33.14
CA ALA A 30 -13.23 -8.65 -33.71
C ALA A 30 -12.17 -9.75 -33.88
N SER A 31 -10.86 -9.46 -33.71
CA SER A 31 -9.76 -10.42 -33.92
C SER A 31 -9.04 -10.88 -32.66
N VAL A 32 -9.31 -10.26 -31.50
CA VAL A 32 -8.68 -10.66 -30.23
C VAL A 32 -9.55 -11.73 -29.57
N LYS A 33 -9.01 -12.96 -29.43
CA LYS A 33 -9.69 -14.01 -28.64
C LYS A 33 -10.03 -13.45 -27.25
N PRO A 34 -11.28 -13.62 -26.79
CA PRO A 34 -11.68 -13.16 -25.47
C PRO A 34 -10.77 -13.77 -24.40
N ARG A 35 -10.14 -12.94 -23.56
CA ARG A 35 -9.32 -13.38 -22.45
C ARG A 35 -10.19 -13.62 -21.23
N THR A 36 -9.66 -14.41 -20.31
CA THR A 36 -10.28 -14.64 -19.00
C THR A 36 -9.26 -14.40 -17.92
N TYR A 37 -9.45 -13.34 -17.15
CA TYR A 37 -8.65 -13.03 -15.98
C TYR A 37 -9.41 -13.34 -14.71
N ILE A 38 -8.67 -13.80 -13.69
CA ILE A 38 -9.18 -14.09 -12.36
C ILE A 38 -8.38 -13.26 -11.37
N ALA A 39 -9.05 -12.48 -10.53
CA ALA A 39 -8.47 -11.86 -9.35
C ALA A 39 -8.90 -12.65 -8.11
N ILE A 40 -7.97 -13.00 -7.22
CA ILE A 40 -8.24 -13.72 -5.96
C ILE A 40 -7.66 -12.92 -4.80
N ASP A 41 -8.47 -12.69 -3.75
CA ASP A 41 -8.13 -11.96 -2.52
C ASP A 41 -8.45 -12.83 -1.30
N LEU A 42 -7.46 -13.10 -0.47
CA LEU A 42 -7.58 -13.90 0.74
C LEU A 42 -8.33 -13.11 1.82
N LYS A 43 -9.38 -13.70 2.36
CA LYS A 43 -10.29 -13.00 3.28
C LYS A 43 -9.62 -12.59 4.59
N SER A 44 -9.41 -11.27 4.81
CA SER A 44 -8.78 -10.72 6.02
C SER A 44 -7.49 -11.44 6.40
N PHE A 45 -6.61 -11.68 5.46
CA PHE A 45 -5.52 -12.66 5.45
C PHE A 45 -4.79 -12.80 6.78
N TYR A 46 -4.15 -11.74 7.29
CA TYR A 46 -3.40 -11.84 8.55
C TYR A 46 -4.26 -12.27 9.74
N ALA A 47 -5.49 -11.76 9.83
CA ALA A 47 -6.40 -12.15 10.89
C ALA A 47 -6.87 -13.60 10.74
N SER A 48 -7.05 -14.07 9.50
CA SER A 48 -7.40 -15.46 9.23
C SER A 48 -6.26 -16.41 9.61
N VAL A 49 -5.00 -16.08 9.27
CA VAL A 49 -3.82 -16.86 9.72
C VAL A 49 -3.80 -16.95 11.25
N GLU A 50 -3.99 -15.82 11.96
CA GLU A 50 -3.97 -15.80 13.41
C GLU A 50 -5.11 -16.60 14.04
N CYS A 51 -6.29 -16.65 13.42
CA CYS A 51 -7.39 -17.50 13.87
C CYS A 51 -7.08 -18.98 13.66
N VAL A 52 -6.65 -19.36 12.45
CA VAL A 52 -6.34 -20.76 12.12
C VAL A 52 -5.27 -21.35 13.04
N ASP A 53 -4.19 -20.63 13.29
CA ASP A 53 -3.11 -21.06 14.18
C ASP A 53 -3.57 -21.27 15.64
N ARG A 54 -4.67 -20.63 16.04
CA ARG A 54 -5.29 -20.79 17.36
C ARG A 54 -6.41 -21.82 17.39
N GLY A 55 -6.69 -22.49 16.26
CA GLY A 55 -7.83 -23.40 16.13
C GLY A 55 -9.19 -22.70 16.17
N LEU A 56 -9.23 -21.40 15.78
CA LEU A 56 -10.43 -20.58 15.77
C LEU A 56 -10.95 -20.41 14.34
N ASP A 57 -12.27 -20.23 14.20
CA ASP A 57 -12.90 -19.94 12.90
C ASP A 57 -12.65 -18.48 12.49
N PRO A 58 -11.94 -18.20 11.37
CA PRO A 58 -11.68 -16.85 10.88
C PRO A 58 -12.93 -16.03 10.55
N LEU A 59 -14.03 -16.68 10.21
CA LEU A 59 -15.28 -16.00 9.84
C LEU A 59 -16.14 -15.64 11.05
N ASN A 60 -16.00 -16.38 12.13
CA ASN A 60 -16.83 -16.25 13.34
C ASN A 60 -16.10 -15.56 14.50
N THR A 61 -14.77 -15.62 14.56
CA THR A 61 -14.00 -15.06 15.68
C THR A 61 -13.78 -13.54 15.52
N HIS A 62 -13.93 -12.80 16.61
CA HIS A 62 -13.56 -11.39 16.69
C HIS A 62 -12.08 -11.25 17.01
N LEU A 63 -11.28 -10.84 16.02
CA LEU A 63 -9.83 -10.68 16.18
C LEU A 63 -9.32 -9.50 15.34
N VAL A 64 -8.35 -8.77 15.88
CA VAL A 64 -7.55 -7.77 15.16
C VAL A 64 -6.08 -8.13 15.25
N VAL A 65 -5.33 -7.84 14.20
CA VAL A 65 -3.86 -7.97 14.17
C VAL A 65 -3.25 -6.60 14.38
N ALA A 66 -2.67 -6.37 15.56
CA ALA A 66 -2.08 -5.09 15.93
C ALA A 66 -0.97 -5.27 16.95
N ASP A 67 0.08 -4.45 16.89
CA ASP A 67 1.14 -4.42 17.89
C ASP A 67 0.75 -3.49 19.06
N ALA A 68 0.05 -4.03 20.04
CA ALA A 68 -0.38 -3.29 21.23
C ALA A 68 0.80 -2.83 22.13
N SER A 69 1.98 -3.43 21.98
CA SER A 69 3.18 -3.03 22.76
C SER A 69 3.70 -1.65 22.35
N ARG A 70 3.38 -1.16 21.15
CA ARG A 70 3.84 0.16 20.68
C ARG A 70 2.99 1.29 21.25
N THR A 71 1.79 1.46 20.78
CA THR A 71 0.81 2.45 21.28
C THR A 71 -0.60 2.08 20.80
N GLN A 72 -1.63 2.62 21.44
CA GLN A 72 -3.01 2.49 20.95
C GLN A 72 -3.24 3.19 19.59
N LYS A 73 -2.31 4.04 19.13
CA LYS A 73 -2.38 4.69 17.80
C LYS A 73 -1.86 3.78 16.69
N THR A 74 -1.41 2.56 17.01
CA THR A 74 -0.97 1.57 16.01
C THR A 74 -2.11 1.23 15.04
N ILE A 75 -1.76 1.00 13.76
CA ILE A 75 -2.72 0.55 12.75
C ILE A 75 -2.93 -0.95 12.93
N CYS A 76 -4.18 -1.38 12.92
CA CYS A 76 -4.53 -2.78 12.74
C CYS A 76 -4.19 -3.21 11.31
N LEU A 77 -3.36 -4.23 11.16
CA LEU A 77 -2.98 -4.78 9.86
C LEU A 77 -4.14 -5.56 9.23
N ALA A 78 -4.96 -6.18 10.06
CA ALA A 78 -6.18 -6.86 9.64
C ALA A 78 -7.21 -6.86 10.76
N VAL A 79 -8.47 -6.97 10.36
CA VAL A 79 -9.66 -7.11 11.22
C VAL A 79 -10.47 -8.26 10.64
N THR A 80 -10.95 -9.17 11.48
CA THR A 80 -11.78 -10.31 11.04
C THR A 80 -13.10 -9.86 10.40
N PRO A 81 -13.68 -10.68 9.51
CA PRO A 81 -14.98 -10.38 8.89
C PRO A 81 -16.10 -10.15 9.92
N SER A 82 -16.11 -10.90 11.01
CA SER A 82 -17.08 -10.77 12.09
C SER A 82 -17.01 -9.41 12.81
N LEU A 83 -15.82 -8.84 13.01
CA LEU A 83 -15.70 -7.47 13.53
C LEU A 83 -16.04 -6.40 12.48
N LYS A 84 -15.70 -6.64 11.20
CA LYS A 84 -16.08 -5.74 10.12
C LYS A 84 -17.61 -5.61 9.98
N SER A 85 -18.39 -6.65 10.30
CA SER A 85 -19.85 -6.59 10.28
C SER A 85 -20.45 -5.57 11.26
N TYR A 86 -19.70 -5.18 12.29
CA TYR A 86 -20.05 -4.09 13.21
C TYR A 86 -19.59 -2.70 12.72
N GLY A 87 -19.13 -2.56 11.47
CA GLY A 87 -18.67 -1.30 10.90
C GLY A 87 -17.24 -0.91 11.27
N ILE A 88 -16.43 -1.83 11.83
CA ILE A 88 -15.03 -1.57 12.15
C ILE A 88 -14.19 -1.71 10.87
N PRO A 89 -13.48 -0.66 10.41
CA PRO A 89 -12.69 -0.70 9.18
C PRO A 89 -11.54 -1.72 9.24
N GLY A 90 -11.18 -2.29 8.09
CA GLY A 90 -10.11 -3.29 8.00
C GLY A 90 -8.71 -2.78 8.41
N ARG A 91 -8.50 -1.46 8.36
CA ARG A 91 -7.25 -0.78 8.74
C ARG A 91 -7.47 0.31 9.80
N ALA A 92 -8.42 0.07 10.72
CA ALA A 92 -8.63 0.95 11.86
C ALA A 92 -7.37 1.07 12.71
N ARG A 93 -7.22 2.18 13.42
CA ARG A 93 -6.27 2.26 14.52
C ARG A 93 -6.81 1.53 15.75
N LEU A 94 -5.94 0.98 16.58
CA LEU A 94 -6.37 0.17 17.71
C LEU A 94 -7.30 0.95 18.66
N PHE A 95 -7.05 2.26 18.90
CA PHE A 95 -7.94 3.09 19.71
C PHE A 95 -9.34 3.25 19.09
N GLU A 96 -9.45 3.27 17.76
CA GLU A 96 -10.74 3.34 17.05
C GLU A 96 -11.53 2.05 17.23
N VAL A 97 -10.84 0.90 17.23
CA VAL A 97 -11.44 -0.40 17.57
C VAL A 97 -11.98 -0.39 19.00
N VAL A 98 -11.17 0.06 19.98
CA VAL A 98 -11.58 0.18 21.39
C VAL A 98 -12.83 1.04 21.53
N GLN A 99 -12.87 2.21 20.88
CA GLN A 99 -14.02 3.11 20.93
C GLN A 99 -15.27 2.50 20.25
N ALA A 100 -15.08 1.83 19.10
CA ALA A 100 -16.18 1.19 18.39
C ALA A 100 -16.79 0.06 19.23
N VAL A 101 -15.96 -0.82 19.79
CA VAL A 101 -16.39 -1.89 20.69
C VAL A 101 -17.11 -1.34 21.92
N GLY A 102 -16.61 -0.25 22.52
CA GLY A 102 -17.28 0.42 23.64
C GLY A 102 -18.69 0.91 23.29
N ARG A 103 -18.88 1.49 22.09
CA ARG A 103 -20.22 1.90 21.60
C ARG A 103 -21.13 0.70 21.40
N ILE A 104 -20.65 -0.33 20.71
CA ILE A 104 -21.39 -1.58 20.47
C ILE A 104 -21.84 -2.20 21.79
N ASN A 105 -20.94 -2.29 22.78
CA ASN A 105 -21.26 -2.82 24.09
C ASN A 105 -22.24 -1.95 24.88
N THR A 106 -22.21 -0.63 24.68
CA THR A 106 -23.24 0.26 25.26
C THR A 106 -24.62 -0.03 24.67
N GLU A 107 -24.75 -0.27 23.40
CA GLU A 107 -25.98 -0.65 22.72
C GLU A 107 -26.47 -2.06 23.16
N ARG A 108 -25.55 -3.05 23.12
CA ARG A 108 -25.85 -4.42 23.59
C ARG A 108 -26.34 -4.46 25.03
N ARG A 109 -25.72 -3.67 25.90
CA ARG A 109 -26.13 -3.60 27.32
C ARG A 109 -27.60 -3.15 27.51
N ARG A 110 -28.09 -2.28 26.61
CA ARG A 110 -29.51 -1.86 26.63
C ARG A 110 -30.47 -3.01 26.37
N SER A 111 -30.08 -3.99 25.56
CA SER A 111 -30.83 -5.19 25.19
C SER A 111 -30.57 -6.37 26.13
N ALA A 112 -29.54 -6.30 26.97
CA ALA A 112 -29.22 -7.36 27.93
C ALA A 112 -30.25 -7.45 29.06
N PRO A 113 -30.61 -8.65 29.53
CA PRO A 113 -31.50 -8.83 30.68
C PRO A 113 -30.96 -8.11 31.91
N GLY A 114 -31.80 -7.26 32.54
CA GLY A 114 -31.39 -6.43 33.67
C GLY A 114 -30.32 -5.37 33.33
N ARG A 115 -30.07 -5.09 32.06
CA ARG A 115 -29.05 -4.16 31.55
C ARG A 115 -27.63 -4.45 32.07
N ARG A 116 -27.34 -5.73 32.30
CA ARG A 116 -26.03 -6.21 32.79
C ARG A 116 -25.54 -7.37 31.94
N PHE A 117 -24.27 -7.38 31.64
CA PHE A 117 -23.63 -8.54 31.03
C PHE A 117 -23.35 -9.62 32.09
N ARG A 118 -23.51 -10.89 31.72
CA ARG A 118 -23.15 -12.06 32.51
C ARG A 118 -21.78 -12.65 32.17
N GLY A 119 -21.20 -12.20 31.05
CA GLY A 119 -19.93 -12.64 30.56
C GLY A 119 -19.58 -11.89 29.29
N GLY A 120 -18.54 -12.34 28.58
CA GLY A 120 -18.14 -11.81 27.30
C GLY A 120 -17.73 -12.93 26.34
N SER A 121 -17.78 -12.67 25.04
CA SER A 121 -17.39 -13.62 24.01
C SER A 121 -16.70 -12.92 22.84
N SER A 122 -15.69 -13.57 22.26
CA SER A 122 -15.13 -13.23 20.96
C SER A 122 -15.72 -14.06 19.81
N ASP A 123 -16.73 -14.87 20.09
CA ASP A 123 -17.43 -15.69 19.10
C ASP A 123 -18.69 -14.94 18.64
N HIS A 124 -18.80 -14.72 17.32
CA HIS A 124 -19.89 -13.96 16.72
C HIS A 124 -21.24 -14.66 16.87
N ALA A 125 -21.29 -15.97 16.65
CA ALA A 125 -22.53 -16.75 16.77
C ALA A 125 -23.04 -16.76 18.21
N ALA A 126 -22.13 -16.90 19.20
CA ALA A 126 -22.51 -16.82 20.61
C ALA A 126 -23.07 -15.44 20.96
N LEU A 127 -22.50 -14.36 20.44
CA LEU A 127 -23.01 -13.00 20.66
C LEU A 127 -24.37 -12.73 20.00
N LEU A 128 -24.65 -13.38 18.86
CA LEU A 128 -25.97 -13.30 18.23
C LEU A 128 -27.02 -14.10 19.01
N ALA A 129 -26.62 -15.24 19.57
CA ALA A 129 -27.53 -16.10 20.33
C ALA A 129 -27.85 -15.57 21.74
N ASP A 130 -26.89 -14.85 22.38
CA ASP A 130 -27.05 -14.37 23.75
C ASP A 130 -26.77 -12.87 23.91
N PRO A 131 -27.79 -12.02 24.04
CA PRO A 131 -27.64 -10.59 24.27
C PRO A 131 -27.01 -10.23 25.61
N SER A 132 -26.93 -11.17 26.57
CA SER A 132 -26.26 -10.96 27.86
C SER A 132 -24.75 -11.06 27.82
N LEU A 133 -24.16 -11.36 26.65
CA LEU A 133 -22.71 -11.40 26.47
C LEU A 133 -22.16 -10.06 25.96
N GLU A 134 -21.07 -9.61 26.56
CA GLU A 134 -20.30 -8.49 26.10
C GLU A 134 -19.47 -8.88 24.88
N LEU A 135 -19.39 -8.03 23.86
CA LEU A 135 -18.48 -8.21 22.73
C LEU A 135 -17.04 -8.05 23.21
N GLN A 136 -16.28 -9.12 23.11
CA GLN A 136 -14.83 -9.16 23.30
C GLN A 136 -14.14 -9.46 21.98
N TYR A 137 -12.85 -9.15 21.90
CA TYR A 137 -12.03 -9.45 20.74
C TYR A 137 -10.59 -9.75 21.14
N ILE A 138 -9.91 -10.51 20.30
CA ILE A 138 -8.50 -10.88 20.47
C ILE A 138 -7.62 -9.85 19.76
N VAL A 139 -6.56 -9.39 20.40
CA VAL A 139 -5.50 -8.60 19.77
C VAL A 139 -4.30 -9.52 19.53
N ALA A 140 -4.04 -9.86 18.29
CA ALA A 140 -2.90 -10.69 17.90
C ALA A 140 -1.72 -9.80 17.49
N THR A 141 -0.53 -10.09 18.02
CA THR A 141 0.71 -9.42 17.60
C THR A 141 1.06 -9.86 16.18
N PRO A 142 1.46 -8.93 15.27
CA PRO A 142 1.89 -9.28 13.93
C PRO A 142 3.06 -10.27 13.91
N ARG A 143 3.04 -11.20 12.94
CA ARG A 143 4.10 -12.19 12.64
C ARG A 143 4.35 -12.18 11.14
N MET A 144 5.00 -11.12 10.64
CA MET A 144 5.10 -10.87 9.19
C MET A 144 5.81 -11.98 8.42
N ALA A 145 6.87 -12.58 8.99
CA ALA A 145 7.58 -13.68 8.37
C ALA A 145 6.66 -14.90 8.17
N HIS A 146 5.85 -15.21 9.19
CA HIS A 146 4.88 -16.31 9.12
C HIS A 146 3.78 -16.04 8.08
N TYR A 147 3.29 -14.81 7.98
CA TYR A 147 2.32 -14.47 6.93
C TYR A 147 2.91 -14.62 5.53
N MET A 148 4.19 -14.26 5.34
CA MET A 148 4.88 -14.48 4.07
C MET A 148 5.03 -15.97 3.74
N GLU A 149 5.32 -16.81 4.73
CA GLU A 149 5.38 -18.27 4.60
C GLU A 149 4.04 -18.85 4.13
N ILE A 150 2.94 -18.49 4.81
CA ILE A 150 1.59 -18.95 4.44
C ILE A 150 1.19 -18.45 3.05
N SER A 151 1.47 -17.19 2.73
CA SER A 151 1.26 -16.63 1.39
C SER A 151 2.03 -17.41 0.32
N GLY A 152 3.30 -17.74 0.58
CA GLY A 152 4.13 -18.56 -0.30
C GLY A 152 3.57 -19.98 -0.49
N ARG A 153 3.04 -20.60 0.58
CA ARG A 153 2.35 -21.89 0.51
C ARG A 153 1.10 -21.82 -0.37
N ILE A 154 0.29 -20.77 -0.23
CA ILE A 154 -0.91 -20.55 -1.06
C ILE A 154 -0.51 -20.31 -2.52
N TYR A 155 0.53 -19.52 -2.78
CA TYR A 155 1.08 -19.35 -4.12
C TYR A 155 1.49 -20.69 -4.73
N GLY A 156 2.08 -21.60 -3.95
CA GLY A 156 2.38 -22.98 -4.36
C GLY A 156 1.13 -23.77 -4.79
N ILE A 157 -0.06 -23.49 -4.22
CA ILE A 157 -1.32 -24.09 -4.67
C ILE A 157 -1.69 -23.54 -6.06
N TYR A 158 -1.57 -22.23 -6.28
CA TYR A 158 -1.86 -21.63 -7.60
C TYR A 158 -0.96 -22.20 -8.70
N LEU A 159 0.31 -22.48 -8.39
CA LEU A 159 1.27 -23.08 -9.33
C LEU A 159 0.92 -24.52 -9.76
N ARG A 160 0.02 -25.20 -9.07
CA ARG A 160 -0.50 -26.51 -9.52
C ARG A 160 -1.45 -26.38 -10.70
N TYR A 161 -1.99 -25.19 -10.92
CA TYR A 161 -3.01 -24.91 -11.93
C TYR A 161 -2.49 -24.03 -13.06
N PHE A 162 -1.56 -23.12 -12.79
CA PHE A 162 -1.11 -22.10 -13.72
C PHE A 162 0.41 -21.98 -13.70
N ALA A 163 0.99 -21.65 -14.84
CA ALA A 163 2.41 -21.30 -14.92
C ALA A 163 2.70 -19.94 -14.24
N PRO A 164 3.89 -19.75 -13.68
CA PRO A 164 4.25 -18.50 -13.00
C PRO A 164 4.20 -17.27 -13.92
N GLU A 165 4.34 -17.45 -15.23
CA GLU A 165 4.21 -16.39 -16.25
C GLU A 165 2.79 -15.79 -16.29
N ASP A 166 1.78 -16.61 -15.99
CA ASP A 166 0.37 -16.23 -16.05
C ASP A 166 -0.19 -15.81 -14.68
N ILE A 167 0.65 -15.78 -13.64
CA ILE A 167 0.29 -15.29 -12.30
C ILE A 167 1.04 -14.00 -12.00
N HIS A 168 0.32 -12.95 -11.61
CA HIS A 168 0.88 -11.73 -11.03
C HIS A 168 0.51 -11.64 -9.55
N VAL A 169 1.51 -11.74 -8.67
CA VAL A 169 1.35 -11.50 -7.24
C VAL A 169 1.24 -9.99 -7.04
N TYR A 170 0.02 -9.50 -6.80
CA TYR A 170 -0.26 -8.09 -6.61
C TYR A 170 0.07 -7.61 -5.20
N SER A 171 -0.23 -8.45 -4.21
CA SER A 171 0.12 -8.23 -2.80
C SER A 171 0.37 -9.58 -2.10
N ILE A 172 0.58 -9.56 -0.80
CA ILE A 172 0.77 -10.78 0.00
C ILE A 172 -0.49 -11.67 0.05
N ASP A 173 -1.66 -11.09 -0.22
CA ASP A 173 -2.97 -11.73 -0.12
C ASP A 173 -3.80 -11.66 -1.40
N GLU A 174 -3.24 -11.06 -2.47
CA GLU A 174 -3.95 -10.86 -3.72
C GLU A 174 -3.11 -11.23 -4.95
N VAL A 175 -3.74 -11.95 -5.87
CA VAL A 175 -3.15 -12.36 -7.15
C VAL A 175 -4.08 -12.06 -8.32
N PHE A 176 -3.50 -11.80 -9.50
CA PHE A 176 -4.16 -11.84 -10.80
C PHE A 176 -3.65 -13.03 -11.60
N ILE A 177 -4.53 -13.69 -12.32
CA ILE A 177 -4.22 -14.88 -13.11
C ILE A 177 -4.83 -14.73 -14.50
N ASP A 178 -4.05 -14.97 -15.55
CA ASP A 178 -4.59 -15.17 -16.91
C ASP A 178 -4.94 -16.66 -17.08
N ALA A 179 -6.22 -16.97 -16.97
CA ALA A 179 -6.72 -18.34 -17.08
C ALA A 179 -7.03 -18.77 -18.52
N THR A 180 -6.87 -17.89 -19.49
CA THR A 180 -7.34 -18.07 -20.90
C THR A 180 -6.89 -19.38 -21.52
N ALA A 181 -5.59 -19.71 -21.42
CA ALA A 181 -5.02 -20.90 -22.04
C ALA A 181 -5.40 -22.21 -21.33
N TYR A 182 -5.88 -22.13 -20.08
CA TYR A 182 -6.07 -23.28 -19.20
C TYR A 182 -7.48 -23.85 -19.20
N LEU A 183 -8.49 -23.04 -19.57
CA LEU A 183 -9.90 -23.44 -19.54
C LEU A 183 -10.17 -24.67 -20.42
N GLY A 184 -9.54 -24.73 -21.61
CA GLY A 184 -9.63 -25.89 -22.51
C GLY A 184 -9.01 -27.15 -21.94
N THR A 185 -7.90 -27.02 -21.22
CA THR A 185 -7.17 -28.14 -20.57
C THR A 185 -7.98 -28.70 -19.43
N TYR A 186 -8.49 -27.86 -18.55
CA TYR A 186 -9.28 -28.31 -17.39
C TYR A 186 -10.72 -28.69 -17.74
N LYS A 187 -11.23 -28.27 -18.89
CA LYS A 187 -12.62 -28.48 -19.31
C LYS A 187 -13.63 -27.99 -18.26
N LEU A 188 -13.30 -26.92 -17.57
CA LEU A 188 -14.14 -26.27 -16.57
C LEU A 188 -14.51 -24.87 -17.02
N SER A 189 -15.66 -24.36 -16.55
CA SER A 189 -15.97 -22.94 -16.66
C SER A 189 -14.97 -22.12 -15.84
N PRO A 190 -14.76 -20.83 -16.17
CA PRO A 190 -13.93 -19.94 -15.35
C PRO A 190 -14.37 -19.95 -13.88
N HIS A 191 -15.67 -19.94 -13.63
CA HIS A 191 -16.26 -19.97 -12.30
C HIS A 191 -15.92 -21.28 -11.55
N ASP A 192 -16.09 -22.43 -12.19
CA ASP A 192 -15.84 -23.73 -11.56
C ASP A 192 -14.35 -23.95 -11.29
N LEU A 193 -13.48 -23.52 -12.19
CA LEU A 193 -12.03 -23.55 -11.98
C LEU A 193 -11.64 -22.68 -10.78
N THR A 194 -12.14 -21.45 -10.73
CA THR A 194 -11.86 -20.52 -9.62
C THR A 194 -12.37 -21.06 -8.29
N ARG A 195 -13.60 -21.60 -8.26
CA ARG A 195 -14.17 -22.25 -7.07
C ARG A 195 -13.32 -23.41 -6.59
N LYS A 196 -12.90 -24.31 -7.49
CA LYS A 196 -12.03 -25.43 -7.17
C LYS A 196 -10.73 -24.99 -6.51
N ILE A 197 -10.10 -23.95 -7.01
CA ILE A 197 -8.86 -23.40 -6.46
C ILE A 197 -9.09 -22.81 -5.06
N ILE A 198 -10.14 -22.01 -4.87
CA ILE A 198 -10.45 -21.43 -3.56
C ILE A 198 -10.77 -22.51 -2.53
N GLN A 199 -11.49 -23.57 -2.92
CA GLN A 199 -11.77 -24.70 -2.03
C GLN A 199 -10.49 -25.48 -1.68
N GLU A 200 -9.53 -25.60 -2.60
CA GLU A 200 -8.24 -26.22 -2.30
C GLU A 200 -7.43 -25.37 -1.32
N VAL A 201 -7.38 -24.05 -1.51
CA VAL A 201 -6.76 -23.12 -0.55
C VAL A 201 -7.41 -23.27 0.83
N LEU A 202 -8.73 -23.26 0.90
CA LEU A 202 -9.47 -23.43 2.17
C LEU A 202 -9.16 -24.76 2.85
N ARG A 203 -9.16 -25.85 2.09
CA ARG A 203 -8.88 -27.20 2.62
C ARG A 203 -7.48 -27.31 3.20
N GLU A 204 -6.47 -26.71 2.53
CA GLU A 204 -5.07 -26.86 2.92
C GLU A 204 -4.61 -25.83 3.96
N THR A 205 -5.27 -24.69 4.04
CA THR A 205 -4.83 -23.58 4.90
C THR A 205 -5.87 -23.08 5.90
N GLY A 206 -7.12 -23.53 5.78
CA GLY A 206 -8.23 -23.00 6.59
C GLY A 206 -8.62 -21.55 6.23
N ILE A 207 -8.05 -20.98 5.16
CA ILE A 207 -8.28 -19.59 4.74
C ILE A 207 -9.14 -19.55 3.50
N THR A 208 -10.24 -18.81 3.55
CA THR A 208 -11.11 -18.59 2.38
C THR A 208 -10.69 -17.36 1.58
N ALA A 209 -11.21 -17.26 0.35
CA ALA A 209 -10.93 -16.16 -0.55
C ALA A 209 -12.20 -15.67 -1.25
N THR A 210 -12.12 -14.48 -1.83
CA THR A 210 -13.07 -13.96 -2.79
C THR A 210 -12.41 -13.83 -4.15
N ALA A 211 -13.19 -13.97 -5.24
CA ALA A 211 -12.63 -13.82 -6.58
C ALA A 211 -13.55 -13.00 -7.50
N GLY A 212 -12.91 -12.36 -8.48
CA GLY A 212 -13.58 -11.71 -9.60
C GLY A 212 -13.06 -12.28 -10.91
N ILE A 213 -13.95 -12.49 -11.87
CA ILE A 213 -13.65 -13.02 -13.20
C ILE A 213 -14.10 -12.01 -14.24
N ALA A 214 -13.26 -11.72 -15.23
CA ALA A 214 -13.58 -10.76 -16.28
C ALA A 214 -12.66 -10.89 -17.50
N PRO A 215 -12.98 -10.22 -18.64
CA PRO A 215 -12.13 -10.26 -19.84
C PRO A 215 -10.85 -9.43 -19.74
N ASN A 216 -10.67 -8.62 -18.71
CA ASN A 216 -9.48 -7.81 -18.49
C ASN A 216 -9.16 -7.64 -17.00
N LEU A 217 -7.93 -7.16 -16.69
CA LEU A 217 -7.42 -7.03 -15.33
C LEU A 217 -8.19 -6.01 -14.48
N TYR A 218 -8.69 -4.94 -15.09
CA TYR A 218 -9.48 -3.94 -14.38
C TYR A 218 -10.82 -4.53 -13.94
N LEU A 219 -11.57 -5.11 -14.87
CA LEU A 219 -12.89 -5.63 -14.57
C LEU A 219 -12.88 -6.82 -13.62
N CYS A 220 -11.85 -7.70 -13.66
CA CYS A 220 -11.77 -8.79 -12.68
C CYS A 220 -11.52 -8.27 -11.26
N LYS A 221 -10.74 -7.18 -11.12
CA LYS A 221 -10.57 -6.50 -9.83
C LYS A 221 -11.86 -5.83 -9.36
N ILE A 222 -12.60 -5.17 -10.25
CA ILE A 222 -13.89 -4.55 -9.94
C ILE A 222 -14.92 -5.62 -9.55
N ALA A 223 -15.01 -6.73 -10.30
CA ALA A 223 -15.88 -7.85 -9.95
C ALA A 223 -15.58 -8.37 -8.54
N MET A 224 -14.30 -8.50 -8.18
CA MET A 224 -13.90 -8.95 -6.86
C MET A 224 -14.24 -7.95 -5.77
N ASP A 225 -13.89 -6.67 -5.94
CA ASP A 225 -13.99 -5.66 -4.88
C ASP A 225 -15.42 -5.13 -4.69
N LEU A 226 -16.13 -4.83 -5.77
CA LEU A 226 -17.45 -4.21 -5.71
C LEU A 226 -18.60 -5.22 -5.69
N GLU A 227 -18.40 -6.44 -6.18
CA GLU A 227 -19.46 -7.43 -6.24
C GLU A 227 -19.18 -8.62 -5.33
N ALA A 228 -18.11 -9.39 -5.54
CA ALA A 228 -17.85 -10.63 -4.81
C ALA A 228 -17.72 -10.43 -3.28
N LYS A 229 -17.16 -9.31 -2.84
CA LYS A 229 -17.04 -9.01 -1.39
C LYS A 229 -18.38 -8.73 -0.72
N HIS A 230 -19.43 -8.42 -1.48
CA HIS A 230 -20.73 -7.98 -0.98
C HIS A 230 -21.87 -9.00 -1.20
N ILE A 231 -21.69 -9.99 -2.07
CA ILE A 231 -22.68 -11.05 -2.24
C ILE A 231 -22.59 -12.08 -1.12
N PRO A 232 -23.70 -12.80 -0.80
CA PRO A 232 -23.67 -13.95 0.08
C PRO A 232 -22.70 -15.01 -0.43
N ALA A 233 -22.11 -15.79 0.48
CA ALA A 233 -21.32 -16.95 0.11
C ALA A 233 -22.25 -18.03 -0.51
N ASP A 234 -21.73 -18.82 -1.45
CA ASP A 234 -22.43 -19.99 -1.94
C ASP A 234 -22.50 -21.09 -0.87
N LYS A 235 -23.10 -22.22 -1.20
CA LYS A 235 -23.21 -23.38 -0.29
C LYS A 235 -21.87 -23.89 0.23
N ASP A 236 -20.79 -23.63 -0.49
CA ASP A 236 -19.42 -24.05 -0.18
C ASP A 236 -18.59 -22.94 0.50
N GLY A 237 -19.22 -21.81 0.86
CA GLY A 237 -18.58 -20.67 1.51
C GLY A 237 -17.82 -19.74 0.56
N VAL A 238 -17.88 -19.97 -0.74
CA VAL A 238 -17.13 -19.25 -1.77
C VAL A 238 -17.92 -18.05 -2.28
N ARG A 239 -17.21 -16.96 -2.62
CA ARG A 239 -17.78 -15.75 -3.22
C ARG A 239 -17.03 -15.42 -4.50
N ILE A 240 -17.70 -15.57 -5.64
CA ILE A 240 -17.17 -15.28 -6.96
C ILE A 240 -18.16 -14.38 -7.70
N ALA A 241 -17.66 -13.33 -8.33
CA ALA A 241 -18.46 -12.48 -9.21
C ALA A 241 -17.82 -12.41 -10.60
N GLU A 242 -18.67 -12.22 -11.60
CA GLU A 242 -18.27 -12.13 -13.00
C GLU A 242 -18.75 -10.81 -13.59
N LEU A 243 -17.89 -10.12 -14.33
CA LEU A 243 -18.22 -8.91 -15.06
C LEU A 243 -17.68 -8.95 -16.48
N ASP A 244 -18.46 -8.38 -17.38
CA ASP A 244 -18.03 -7.92 -18.69
C ASP A 244 -18.22 -6.40 -18.78
N GLU A 245 -17.81 -5.77 -19.88
CA GLU A 245 -17.92 -4.33 -20.08
C GLU A 245 -19.38 -3.84 -20.05
N GLN A 246 -20.32 -4.63 -20.54
CA GLN A 246 -21.73 -4.24 -20.56
C GLN A 246 -22.37 -4.31 -19.18
N SER A 247 -22.13 -5.39 -18.45
CA SER A 247 -22.63 -5.57 -17.07
C SER A 247 -21.99 -4.57 -16.12
N TYR A 248 -20.69 -4.27 -16.29
CA TYR A 248 -20.00 -3.19 -15.57
C TYR A 248 -20.69 -1.84 -15.77
N ARG A 249 -20.94 -1.44 -17.03
CA ARG A 249 -21.61 -0.17 -17.34
C ARG A 249 -23.00 -0.10 -16.74
N ARG A 250 -23.79 -1.18 -16.87
CA ARG A 250 -25.16 -1.24 -16.32
C ARG A 250 -25.19 -1.14 -14.78
N LYS A 251 -24.25 -1.80 -14.09
CA LYS A 251 -24.27 -1.90 -12.64
C LYS A 251 -23.54 -0.74 -11.95
N TYR A 252 -22.43 -0.25 -12.53
CA TYR A 252 -21.48 0.58 -11.82
C TYR A 252 -21.26 1.98 -12.39
N TRP A 253 -21.80 2.33 -13.55
CA TRP A 253 -21.67 3.69 -14.10
C TRP A 253 -22.29 4.78 -13.22
N THR A 254 -23.23 4.46 -12.36
CA THR A 254 -23.86 5.40 -11.42
C THR A 254 -23.38 5.21 -9.97
N HIS A 255 -22.47 4.25 -9.73
CA HIS A 255 -21.98 3.96 -8.39
C HIS A 255 -21.17 5.12 -7.81
N ARG A 256 -21.30 5.33 -6.50
CA ARG A 256 -20.55 6.29 -5.67
C ARG A 256 -20.17 5.63 -4.36
N PRO A 257 -19.04 6.06 -3.76
CA PRO A 257 -18.09 7.09 -4.21
C PRO A 257 -17.13 6.58 -5.28
N LEU A 258 -16.49 7.50 -6.01
CA LEU A 258 -15.46 7.16 -7.00
C LEU A 258 -14.25 6.43 -6.41
N THR A 259 -13.97 6.64 -5.12
CA THR A 259 -12.85 5.99 -4.40
C THR A 259 -13.00 4.48 -4.22
N ASP A 260 -14.17 3.92 -4.49
CA ASP A 260 -14.39 2.47 -4.47
C ASP A 260 -13.80 1.78 -5.70
N PHE A 261 -13.57 2.55 -6.77
CA PHE A 261 -12.98 2.02 -7.99
C PHE A 261 -11.45 1.92 -7.89
N TRP A 262 -10.93 0.78 -8.29
CA TRP A 262 -9.50 0.57 -8.37
C TRP A 262 -8.81 1.69 -9.15
N ARG A 263 -7.68 2.19 -8.65
CA ARG A 263 -6.91 3.31 -9.20
C ARG A 263 -7.50 4.71 -8.99
N VAL A 264 -8.67 4.86 -8.40
CA VAL A 264 -9.22 6.17 -8.05
C VAL A 264 -9.03 6.44 -6.56
N GLY A 265 -7.94 7.11 -6.20
CA GLY A 265 -7.71 7.57 -4.83
C GLY A 265 -8.40 8.91 -4.54
N HIS A 266 -8.42 9.32 -3.26
CA HIS A 266 -9.07 10.56 -2.81
C HIS A 266 -8.63 11.81 -3.61
N GLY A 267 -7.34 11.92 -3.99
CA GLY A 267 -6.85 13.06 -4.76
C GLY A 267 -7.39 13.11 -6.19
N ILE A 268 -7.62 11.95 -6.83
CA ILE A 268 -8.25 11.85 -8.15
C ILE A 268 -9.73 12.17 -8.01
N ALA A 269 -10.43 11.53 -7.07
CA ALA A 269 -11.85 11.75 -6.82
C ALA A 269 -12.15 13.24 -6.54
N ALA A 270 -11.40 13.89 -5.65
CA ALA A 270 -11.60 15.30 -5.33
C ALA A 270 -11.44 16.23 -6.55
N ARG A 271 -10.49 15.95 -7.46
CA ARG A 271 -10.31 16.74 -8.69
C ARG A 271 -11.44 16.51 -9.70
N LEU A 272 -11.94 15.28 -9.80
CA LEU A 272 -13.10 14.95 -10.63
C LEU A 272 -14.37 15.62 -10.10
N GLU A 273 -14.63 15.52 -8.81
CA GLU A 273 -15.78 16.13 -8.14
C GLU A 273 -15.76 17.66 -8.27
N ALA A 274 -14.59 18.28 -8.15
CA ALA A 274 -14.41 19.73 -8.40
C ALA A 274 -14.74 20.13 -9.85
N ALA A 275 -14.57 19.21 -10.81
CA ALA A 275 -14.97 19.39 -12.21
C ALA A 275 -16.44 19.02 -12.48
N GLY A 276 -17.19 18.54 -11.48
CA GLY A 276 -18.59 18.11 -11.63
C GLY A 276 -18.76 16.70 -12.15
N LEU A 277 -17.71 15.85 -12.07
CA LEU A 277 -17.72 14.45 -12.50
C LEU A 277 -17.71 13.56 -11.24
N TYR A 278 -18.81 12.87 -10.99
CA TYR A 278 -19.05 12.15 -9.72
C TYR A 278 -19.09 10.63 -9.88
N THR A 279 -19.15 10.13 -11.11
CA THR A 279 -19.33 8.71 -11.41
C THR A 279 -18.45 8.29 -12.59
N MET A 280 -18.20 6.98 -12.74
CA MET A 280 -17.52 6.45 -13.92
C MET A 280 -18.29 6.74 -15.20
N GLY A 281 -19.63 6.72 -15.14
CA GLY A 281 -20.49 7.10 -16.27
C GLY A 281 -20.34 8.57 -16.67
N ASP A 282 -20.09 9.49 -15.72
CA ASP A 282 -19.82 10.90 -16.03
C ASP A 282 -18.48 11.05 -16.77
N ILE A 283 -17.45 10.32 -16.33
CA ILE A 283 -16.13 10.31 -16.97
C ILE A 283 -16.23 9.74 -18.39
N ALA A 284 -16.94 8.61 -18.56
CA ALA A 284 -17.14 7.99 -19.86
C ALA A 284 -17.89 8.93 -20.84
N ARG A 285 -18.96 9.58 -20.38
CA ARG A 285 -19.68 10.58 -21.19
C ARG A 285 -18.83 11.80 -21.51
N CYS A 286 -18.05 12.29 -20.54
CA CYS A 286 -17.13 13.40 -20.76
C CYS A 286 -16.11 13.08 -21.85
N SER A 287 -15.59 11.85 -21.92
CA SER A 287 -14.58 11.45 -22.90
C SER A 287 -15.05 11.43 -24.36
N VAL A 288 -16.36 11.45 -24.61
CA VAL A 288 -16.96 11.44 -25.96
C VAL A 288 -17.68 12.74 -26.30
N GLY A 289 -17.62 13.73 -25.43
CA GLY A 289 -18.20 15.06 -25.68
C GLY A 289 -17.51 15.79 -26.81
N GLN A 290 -18.28 16.60 -27.52
CA GLN A 290 -17.74 17.38 -28.64
C GLN A 290 -16.82 18.50 -28.14
N PRO A 291 -15.82 18.95 -28.92
CA PRO A 291 -14.83 19.97 -28.49
C PRO A 291 -15.44 21.29 -28.00
N TRP A 292 -16.66 21.64 -28.47
CA TRP A 292 -17.37 22.84 -28.04
C TRP A 292 -18.29 22.65 -26.85
N GLU A 293 -18.45 21.43 -26.36
CA GLU A 293 -19.23 21.13 -25.16
C GLU A 293 -18.41 21.39 -23.88
N ARG A 294 -19.13 21.72 -22.80
CA ARG A 294 -18.51 21.97 -21.48
C ARG A 294 -17.73 20.74 -20.97
N TYR A 295 -18.24 19.56 -21.26
CA TYR A 295 -17.66 18.29 -20.87
C TYR A 295 -17.20 17.56 -22.12
N ASN A 296 -15.90 17.51 -22.32
CA ASN A 296 -15.23 16.81 -23.40
C ASN A 296 -13.90 16.22 -22.90
N GLU A 297 -13.21 15.48 -23.74
CA GLU A 297 -11.95 14.81 -23.41
C GLU A 297 -10.88 15.78 -22.91
N ASP A 298 -10.80 17.01 -23.45
CA ASP A 298 -9.80 18.02 -23.06
C ASP A 298 -9.89 18.39 -21.58
N VAL A 299 -11.09 18.32 -20.98
CA VAL A 299 -11.26 18.56 -19.55
C VAL A 299 -10.48 17.54 -18.72
N LEU A 300 -10.54 16.28 -19.12
CA LEU A 300 -9.84 15.18 -18.43
C LEU A 300 -8.33 15.29 -18.63
N TYR A 301 -7.86 15.57 -19.84
CA TYR A 301 -6.43 15.78 -20.12
C TYR A 301 -5.86 17.01 -19.42
N LYS A 302 -6.62 18.09 -19.33
CA LYS A 302 -6.23 19.29 -18.60
C LYS A 302 -6.01 19.03 -17.09
N ILE A 303 -6.85 18.14 -16.51
CA ILE A 303 -6.79 17.81 -15.09
C ILE A 303 -5.68 16.76 -14.81
N PHE A 304 -5.55 15.74 -15.67
CA PHE A 304 -4.75 14.55 -15.36
C PHE A 304 -3.57 14.32 -16.30
N GLY A 305 -3.45 15.12 -17.37
CA GLY A 305 -2.44 14.88 -18.41
C GLY A 305 -2.63 13.50 -19.05
N VAL A 306 -1.56 12.83 -19.41
CA VAL A 306 -1.56 11.49 -20.00
C VAL A 306 -2.27 10.43 -19.13
N ASN A 307 -2.38 10.66 -17.83
CA ASN A 307 -3.12 9.74 -16.95
C ASN A 307 -4.64 9.75 -17.18
N ALA A 308 -5.17 10.71 -17.95
CA ALA A 308 -6.56 10.74 -18.36
C ALA A 308 -6.93 9.50 -19.20
N GLU A 309 -6.04 9.00 -20.04
CA GLU A 309 -6.29 7.82 -20.89
C GLU A 309 -6.65 6.59 -20.07
N LEU A 310 -5.85 6.28 -19.04
CA LEU A 310 -6.16 5.16 -18.15
C LEU A 310 -7.50 5.34 -17.44
N LEU A 311 -7.80 6.56 -17.01
CA LEU A 311 -9.06 6.86 -16.32
C LEU A 311 -10.27 6.71 -17.27
N ILE A 312 -10.13 7.15 -18.51
CA ILE A 312 -11.15 7.01 -19.56
C ILE A 312 -11.36 5.53 -19.88
N ASP A 313 -10.29 4.78 -20.13
CA ASP A 313 -10.36 3.34 -20.41
C ASP A 313 -11.09 2.60 -19.29
N HIS A 314 -10.71 2.84 -18.05
CA HIS A 314 -11.38 2.24 -16.89
C HIS A 314 -12.85 2.67 -16.75
N ALA A 315 -13.19 3.91 -17.09
CA ALA A 315 -14.58 4.37 -17.07
C ALA A 315 -15.43 3.61 -18.10
N TRP A 316 -14.85 3.22 -19.24
CA TRP A 316 -15.49 2.37 -20.24
C TRP A 316 -15.46 0.86 -19.91
N GLY A 317 -14.72 0.46 -18.88
CA GLY A 317 -14.49 -0.94 -18.50
C GLY A 317 -13.42 -1.62 -19.35
N TRP A 318 -12.51 -0.86 -19.90
CA TRP A 318 -11.42 -1.33 -20.75
C TRP A 318 -10.09 -1.31 -19.99
N GLU A 319 -9.21 -2.29 -20.24
CA GLU A 319 -7.84 -2.34 -19.76
C GLU A 319 -6.98 -3.10 -20.78
N PRO A 320 -6.09 -2.39 -21.49
CA PRO A 320 -5.25 -3.01 -22.50
C PRO A 320 -4.05 -3.80 -21.94
N CYS A 321 -3.71 -3.60 -20.64
CA CYS A 321 -2.57 -4.27 -20.01
C CYS A 321 -2.83 -5.76 -19.90
N THR A 322 -1.87 -6.55 -20.34
CA THR A 322 -1.89 -8.01 -20.25
C THR A 322 -0.87 -8.52 -19.24
N MET A 323 -0.96 -9.83 -18.90
CA MET A 323 0.05 -10.48 -18.05
C MET A 323 1.46 -10.37 -18.65
N ALA A 324 1.59 -10.52 -19.97
CA ALA A 324 2.87 -10.37 -20.67
C ALA A 324 3.45 -8.95 -20.52
N ASP A 325 2.61 -7.92 -20.60
CA ASP A 325 3.05 -6.53 -20.38
C ASP A 325 3.55 -6.32 -18.94
N ILE A 326 2.85 -6.91 -17.96
CA ILE A 326 3.28 -6.86 -16.55
C ILE A 326 4.65 -7.50 -16.39
N LYS A 327 4.86 -8.68 -16.95
CA LYS A 327 6.14 -9.41 -16.85
C LYS A 327 7.29 -8.74 -17.59
N ALA A 328 6.99 -8.10 -18.71
CA ALA A 328 7.97 -7.39 -19.54
C ALA A 328 8.37 -6.01 -18.99
N TYR A 329 7.56 -5.44 -18.09
CA TYR A 329 7.79 -4.08 -17.60
C TYR A 329 9.12 -3.95 -16.88
N ARG A 330 9.85 -2.90 -17.25
CA ARG A 330 11.07 -2.45 -16.56
C ARG A 330 10.90 -0.96 -16.24
N PRO A 331 11.01 -0.55 -14.99
CA PRO A 331 10.87 0.86 -14.62
C PRO A 331 11.98 1.69 -15.27
N SER A 332 11.63 2.86 -15.80
CA SER A 332 12.58 3.81 -16.41
C SER A 332 13.38 4.61 -15.38
N ALA A 333 12.88 4.70 -14.16
CA ALA A 333 13.53 5.36 -13.04
C ALA A 333 13.42 4.44 -11.81
N ASN A 334 14.54 4.21 -11.18
CA ASN A 334 14.62 3.38 -9.98
C ASN A 334 14.99 4.24 -8.79
N SER A 335 14.38 3.94 -7.66
CA SER A 335 14.78 4.48 -6.37
C SER A 335 14.69 3.40 -5.30
N LEU A 336 15.56 3.47 -4.31
CA LEU A 336 15.50 2.65 -3.11
C LEU A 336 15.24 3.57 -1.92
N SER A 337 14.27 3.25 -1.08
CA SER A 337 13.89 4.10 0.03
C SER A 337 13.65 3.32 1.31
N ILE A 338 14.00 3.94 2.43
CA ILE A 338 13.70 3.45 3.77
C ILE A 338 12.96 4.56 4.51
N GLY A 339 11.84 4.21 5.17
CA GLY A 339 11.05 5.15 5.95
C GLY A 339 10.73 4.62 7.35
N GLN A 340 10.66 5.52 8.32
CA GLN A 340 10.27 5.20 9.68
C GLN A 340 9.37 6.28 10.28
N VAL A 341 8.31 5.86 10.98
CA VAL A 341 7.55 6.69 11.90
C VAL A 341 8.06 6.40 13.31
N LEU A 342 8.55 7.42 13.98
CA LEU A 342 9.12 7.30 15.32
C LEU A 342 8.00 7.07 16.35
N SER A 343 8.28 6.31 17.40
CA SER A 343 7.32 6.00 18.48
C SER A 343 6.98 7.24 19.33
N ALA A 344 7.90 8.18 19.47
CA ALA A 344 7.75 9.45 20.17
C ALA A 344 8.32 10.59 19.31
N PRO A 345 8.03 11.88 19.63
CA PRO A 345 8.75 13.00 19.05
C PRO A 345 10.23 12.95 19.44
N TYR A 346 11.13 13.09 18.46
CA TYR A 346 12.58 13.07 18.67
C TYR A 346 13.16 14.47 18.46
N PRO A 347 14.05 14.93 19.36
CA PRO A 347 14.82 16.16 19.15
C PRO A 347 15.81 15.98 17.98
N TYR A 348 16.36 17.08 17.50
CA TYR A 348 17.24 17.16 16.34
C TYR A 348 18.36 16.11 16.34
N ASP A 349 19.13 16.01 17.41
CA ASP A 349 20.30 15.10 17.48
C ASP A 349 19.88 13.63 17.40
N LYS A 350 18.82 13.24 18.12
CA LYS A 350 18.29 11.86 18.03
C LYS A 350 17.72 11.58 16.64
N ALA A 351 17.05 12.55 16.01
CA ALA A 351 16.56 12.40 14.66
C ALA A 351 17.71 12.26 13.64
N LYS A 352 18.79 13.01 13.82
CA LYS A 352 20.01 12.90 12.99
C LYS A 352 20.66 11.52 13.11
N LEU A 353 20.71 10.95 14.31
CA LEU A 353 21.15 9.58 14.54
C LEU A 353 20.31 8.57 13.75
N ILE A 354 18.97 8.72 13.78
CA ILE A 354 18.07 7.83 13.02
C ILE A 354 18.32 7.94 11.51
N VAL A 355 18.49 9.15 10.97
CA VAL A 355 18.81 9.36 9.55
C VAL A 355 20.13 8.64 9.22
N ARG A 356 21.14 8.76 10.06
CA ARG A 356 22.44 8.10 9.89
C ARG A 356 22.32 6.57 9.89
N GLU A 357 21.58 5.99 10.85
CA GLU A 357 21.30 4.56 10.90
C GLU A 357 20.56 4.04 9.65
N MET A 358 19.56 4.83 9.19
CA MET A 358 18.77 4.46 8.01
C MET A 358 19.61 4.59 6.73
N THR A 359 20.48 5.58 6.65
CA THR A 359 21.41 5.75 5.53
C THR A 359 22.40 4.58 5.45
N ASP A 360 22.95 4.16 6.58
CA ASP A 360 23.82 2.98 6.64
C ASP A 360 23.13 1.70 6.14
N GLN A 361 21.88 1.49 6.52
CA GLN A 361 21.08 0.38 6.01
C GLN A 361 20.78 0.52 4.52
N LEU A 362 20.45 1.73 4.05
CA LEU A 362 20.19 1.99 2.63
C LEU A 362 21.39 1.64 1.76
N VAL A 363 22.61 1.99 2.21
CA VAL A 363 23.85 1.64 1.52
C VAL A 363 24.05 0.13 1.46
N LEU A 364 23.83 -0.58 2.59
CA LEU A 364 23.94 -2.04 2.59
C LEU A 364 22.91 -2.69 1.64
N ASP A 365 21.71 -2.13 1.55
CA ASP A 365 20.67 -2.61 0.62
C ASP A 365 21.05 -2.34 -0.86
N LEU A 366 21.76 -1.23 -1.15
CA LEU A 366 22.34 -0.97 -2.48
C LEU A 366 23.39 -2.03 -2.82
N VAL A 367 24.36 -2.25 -1.93
CA VAL A 367 25.42 -3.24 -2.09
C VAL A 367 24.87 -4.64 -2.28
N ASP A 368 23.89 -5.05 -1.47
CA ASP A 368 23.27 -6.38 -1.53
C ASP A 368 22.62 -6.67 -2.88
N LYS A 369 22.16 -5.61 -3.57
CA LYS A 369 21.50 -5.67 -4.87
C LYS A 369 22.43 -5.36 -6.06
N GLY A 370 23.70 -5.07 -5.83
CA GLY A 370 24.64 -4.63 -6.87
C GLY A 370 24.23 -3.30 -7.51
N LEU A 371 23.76 -2.35 -6.70
CA LEU A 371 23.22 -1.06 -7.13
C LEU A 371 24.05 0.10 -6.63
N VAL A 372 24.04 1.20 -7.38
CA VAL A 372 24.65 2.48 -7.02
C VAL A 372 23.68 3.63 -7.26
N THR A 373 23.93 4.78 -6.64
CA THR A 373 23.14 6.01 -6.79
C THR A 373 24.03 7.23 -6.92
N ASP A 374 23.56 8.25 -7.63
CA ASP A 374 24.19 9.56 -7.74
C ASP A 374 23.39 10.68 -7.08
N GLN A 375 22.20 10.37 -6.53
CA GLN A 375 21.35 11.37 -5.88
C GLN A 375 20.67 10.82 -4.64
N LEU A 376 20.70 11.61 -3.57
CA LEU A 376 20.01 11.31 -2.31
C LEU A 376 18.87 12.29 -2.08
N THR A 377 17.80 11.81 -1.50
CA THR A 377 16.67 12.64 -1.06
C THR A 377 16.34 12.33 0.39
N LEU A 378 16.14 13.39 1.17
CA LEU A 378 15.71 13.32 2.57
C LEU A 378 14.37 14.02 2.74
N SER A 379 13.44 13.37 3.45
CA SER A 379 12.19 13.97 3.89
C SER A 379 12.00 13.73 5.38
N VAL A 380 11.81 14.81 6.15
CA VAL A 380 11.65 14.78 7.61
C VAL A 380 10.34 15.45 7.97
N GLY A 381 9.43 14.67 8.53
CA GLY A 381 8.14 15.15 9.01
C GLY A 381 8.20 15.47 10.50
N TYR A 382 7.75 16.65 10.85
CA TYR A 382 7.72 17.12 12.24
C TYR A 382 6.52 16.57 13.01
N ASP A 383 6.58 16.62 14.34
CA ASP A 383 5.46 16.24 15.20
C ASP A 383 4.42 17.38 15.29
N THR A 384 3.15 16.99 15.48
CA THR A 384 2.06 17.96 15.64
C THR A 384 2.19 18.82 16.89
N SER A 385 2.94 18.37 17.91
CA SER A 385 3.21 19.15 19.12
C SER A 385 3.94 20.46 18.84
N ASN A 386 4.72 20.54 17.75
CA ASN A 386 5.39 21.78 17.36
C ASN A 386 4.43 22.89 16.88
N ALA A 387 3.23 22.52 16.42
CA ALA A 387 2.20 23.43 15.94
C ALA A 387 1.00 23.51 16.92
N ALA A 388 1.04 22.77 18.03
CA ALA A 388 0.00 22.82 19.05
C ALA A 388 0.05 24.17 19.76
N GLU A 389 -1.05 24.89 19.70
CA GLU A 389 -1.25 26.08 20.55
C GLU A 389 -1.09 25.67 22.04
N ALA A 390 -0.48 26.54 22.85
CA ALA A 390 -0.44 26.36 24.29
C ALA A 390 -1.86 26.09 24.85
N PRO A 391 -2.01 25.28 25.92
CA PRO A 391 -3.31 24.88 26.42
C PRO A 391 -4.22 26.09 26.64
N HIS A 392 -5.42 26.02 26.06
CA HIS A 392 -6.43 27.08 26.19
C HIS A 392 -6.88 27.19 27.65
N GLU A 393 -6.55 28.28 28.32
CA GLU A 393 -7.25 28.68 29.54
C GLU A 393 -8.63 29.20 29.15
N VAL A 394 -9.66 28.45 29.50
CA VAL A 394 -11.05 28.89 29.34
C VAL A 394 -11.41 29.75 30.54
N LEU A 395 -11.22 31.05 30.40
CA LEU A 395 -11.80 32.05 31.31
C LEU A 395 -12.90 32.82 30.57
N GLY A 396 -14.14 32.57 30.95
CA GLY A 396 -15.28 33.43 30.59
C GLY A 396 -15.74 33.40 29.14
N GLY A 397 -15.79 32.25 28.46
CA GLY A 397 -16.50 32.11 27.17
C GLY A 397 -15.86 32.73 25.94
N TYR A 398 -14.71 33.41 26.04
CA TYR A 398 -13.94 33.94 24.92
C TYR A 398 -12.69 33.12 24.66
N ARG A 399 -12.53 32.58 23.45
CA ARG A 399 -11.26 32.00 22.97
C ARG A 399 -10.24 33.11 22.78
N ARG A 400 -9.27 33.22 23.69
CA ARG A 400 -8.05 33.94 23.47
C ARG A 400 -6.94 32.99 23.07
N THR A 401 -6.45 33.10 21.84
CA THR A 401 -5.19 32.50 21.41
C THR A 401 -4.05 33.23 22.10
N LYS A 402 -3.30 32.55 22.98
CA LYS A 402 -2.00 33.06 23.44
C LYS A 402 -0.99 32.88 22.29
N THR A 403 -0.70 33.93 21.57
CA THR A 403 0.51 34.07 20.78
C THR A 403 1.66 34.34 21.75
N GLY A 404 2.36 33.27 22.15
CA GLY A 404 3.60 33.38 22.89
C GLY A 404 4.81 33.42 21.95
N PRO A 405 5.97 33.90 22.38
CA PRO A 405 7.21 33.91 21.59
C PRO A 405 7.71 32.50 21.21
N ASP A 406 7.15 31.46 21.79
CA ASP A 406 7.55 30.05 21.57
C ASP A 406 6.68 29.29 20.57
N SER A 407 5.73 29.94 19.86
CA SER A 407 4.92 29.27 18.84
C SER A 407 5.67 29.24 17.51
N TYR A 408 5.65 28.06 16.84
CA TYR A 408 6.24 27.92 15.50
C TYR A 408 5.63 28.93 14.52
N GLN A 409 6.48 29.78 13.93
CA GLN A 409 6.09 30.85 13.00
C GLN A 409 6.30 30.46 11.52
N GLY A 410 6.77 29.25 11.25
CA GLY A 410 7.04 28.79 9.90
C GLY A 410 5.79 28.25 9.17
N PRO A 411 5.94 27.75 7.93
CA PRO A 411 4.84 27.24 7.13
C PRO A 411 4.15 26.04 7.78
N ILE A 412 2.83 26.08 7.91
CA ILE A 412 1.97 25.02 8.44
C ILE A 412 1.32 24.27 7.28
N SER A 413 1.24 22.95 7.40
CA SER A 413 0.42 22.05 6.58
C SER A 413 -0.62 21.36 7.46
N THR A 414 -1.57 20.67 6.84
CA THR A 414 -2.59 19.89 7.55
C THR A 414 -2.31 18.40 7.36
N ASP A 415 -2.30 17.65 8.46
CA ASP A 415 -2.17 16.19 8.38
C ASP A 415 -3.48 15.52 7.93
N TRP A 416 -3.45 14.20 7.74
CA TRP A 416 -4.62 13.40 7.34
C TRP A 416 -5.83 13.56 8.29
N TYR A 417 -5.62 13.89 9.54
CA TYR A 417 -6.67 14.10 10.54
C TYR A 417 -7.14 15.55 10.64
N GLY A 418 -6.71 16.42 9.74
CA GLY A 418 -7.04 17.84 9.77
C GLY A 418 -6.26 18.64 10.83
N ARG A 419 -5.20 18.09 11.43
CA ARG A 419 -4.43 18.77 12.46
C ARG A 419 -3.30 19.61 11.85
N PRO A 420 -3.04 20.82 12.38
CA PRO A 420 -1.91 21.60 11.94
C PRO A 420 -0.59 20.90 12.29
N VAL A 421 0.36 20.93 11.37
CA VAL A 421 1.71 20.38 11.51
C VAL A 421 2.68 21.24 10.73
N PRO A 422 3.92 21.51 11.22
CA PRO A 422 4.92 22.21 10.44
C PRO A 422 5.15 21.53 9.09
N LYS A 423 5.33 22.30 8.03
CA LYS A 423 5.62 21.77 6.71
C LYS A 423 6.86 20.86 6.79
N PRO A 424 6.81 19.62 6.27
CA PRO A 424 7.96 18.73 6.31
C PRO A 424 9.20 19.33 5.63
N ALA A 425 10.36 19.12 6.22
CA ALA A 425 11.62 19.39 5.55
C ALA A 425 11.82 18.37 4.43
N HIS A 426 12.17 18.87 3.24
CA HIS A 426 12.39 18.04 2.06
C HIS A 426 13.51 18.64 1.23
N GLY A 427 14.45 17.81 0.79
CA GLY A 427 15.55 18.23 -0.06
C GLY A 427 16.26 17.07 -0.69
N SER A 428 17.08 17.37 -1.69
CA SER A 428 17.95 16.42 -2.35
C SER A 428 19.38 16.96 -2.45
N THR A 429 20.33 16.05 -2.65
CA THR A 429 21.74 16.35 -2.91
C THR A 429 22.28 15.34 -3.91
N ASN A 430 23.13 15.80 -4.81
CA ASN A 430 23.81 14.95 -5.76
C ASN A 430 25.15 14.49 -5.18
N LEU A 431 25.52 13.27 -5.48
CA LEU A 431 26.84 12.73 -5.23
C LEU A 431 27.76 13.04 -6.44
N PRO A 432 29.06 13.15 -6.23
CA PRO A 432 29.99 13.47 -7.34
C PRO A 432 29.97 12.41 -8.44
N ARG A 433 29.62 11.17 -8.10
CA ARG A 433 29.50 10.02 -9.04
C ARG A 433 28.51 9.00 -8.50
N PRO A 434 28.00 8.08 -9.35
CA PRO A 434 27.24 6.93 -8.89
C PRO A 434 28.10 6.08 -7.96
N THR A 435 27.59 5.80 -6.74
CA THR A 435 28.35 5.09 -5.69
C THR A 435 27.43 4.34 -4.72
N SER A 436 28.00 3.34 -4.05
CA SER A 436 27.48 2.67 -2.86
C SER A 436 28.47 2.75 -1.67
N SER A 437 29.38 3.75 -1.69
CA SER A 437 30.28 4.02 -0.57
C SER A 437 29.50 4.48 0.67
N THR A 438 29.66 3.78 1.79
CA THR A 438 29.04 4.15 3.07
C THR A 438 29.46 5.54 3.50
N ARG A 439 30.74 5.89 3.31
CA ARG A 439 31.28 7.18 3.73
C ARG A 439 30.65 8.30 2.92
N LEU A 440 30.78 8.26 1.58
CA LEU A 440 30.28 9.32 0.70
C LEU A 440 28.78 9.54 0.85
N VAL A 441 28.00 8.46 0.89
CA VAL A 441 26.53 8.54 1.01
C VAL A 441 26.12 9.07 2.39
N THR A 442 26.81 8.62 3.46
CA THR A 442 26.48 9.08 4.83
C THR A 442 26.85 10.54 5.02
N ASP A 443 28.03 10.97 4.58
CA ASP A 443 28.50 12.36 4.72
C ASP A 443 27.56 13.31 3.98
N ALA A 444 27.23 13.02 2.73
CA ALA A 444 26.29 13.83 1.93
C ALA A 444 24.87 13.87 2.55
N MET A 445 24.41 12.77 3.14
CA MET A 445 23.10 12.73 3.80
C MET A 445 23.10 13.54 5.10
N MET A 446 24.19 13.52 5.87
CA MET A 446 24.32 14.32 7.10
C MET A 446 24.40 15.82 6.77
N GLU A 447 25.14 16.22 5.75
CA GLU A 447 25.15 17.60 5.27
C GLU A 447 23.76 18.05 4.79
N LEU A 448 23.06 17.18 4.07
CA LEU A 448 21.68 17.48 3.64
C LEU A 448 20.75 17.65 4.85
N PHE A 449 20.86 16.78 5.86
CA PHE A 449 20.08 16.90 7.11
C PHE A 449 20.32 18.24 7.78
N ASP A 450 21.58 18.61 8.01
CA ASP A 450 21.95 19.86 8.68
C ASP A 450 21.47 21.11 7.90
N ARG A 451 21.41 21.01 6.57
CA ARG A 451 20.96 22.11 5.70
C ARG A 451 19.45 22.33 5.72
N ILE A 452 18.64 21.25 5.85
CA ILE A 452 17.17 21.37 5.64
C ILE A 452 16.33 21.21 6.90
N VAL A 453 16.85 20.55 7.95
CA VAL A 453 16.06 20.24 9.15
C VAL A 453 16.18 21.38 10.17
N ALA A 454 15.03 21.86 10.64
CA ALA A 454 14.99 22.87 11.69
C ALA A 454 15.40 22.26 13.05
N PRO A 455 16.42 22.81 13.74
CA PRO A 455 16.96 22.25 14.96
C PRO A 455 16.02 22.31 16.17
N ASP A 456 15.10 23.30 16.16
CA ASP A 456 14.18 23.55 17.28
C ASP A 456 12.88 22.73 17.20
N LEU A 457 12.70 21.93 16.13
CA LEU A 457 11.47 21.16 15.90
C LEU A 457 11.66 19.67 16.19
N SER A 458 10.71 19.11 16.93
CA SER A 458 10.65 17.66 17.18
C SER A 458 10.23 16.91 15.91
N VAL A 459 10.98 15.86 15.58
CA VAL A 459 10.79 15.02 14.39
C VAL A 459 9.87 13.83 14.71
N ARG A 460 9.00 13.47 13.77
CA ARG A 460 8.08 12.33 13.87
C ARG A 460 8.25 11.29 12.78
N ARG A 461 8.75 11.68 11.61
CA ARG A 461 8.92 10.80 10.46
C ARG A 461 10.22 11.09 9.75
N VAL A 462 10.85 10.03 9.26
CA VAL A 462 12.07 10.13 8.45
C VAL A 462 11.94 9.23 7.23
N TYR A 463 12.31 9.74 6.06
CA TYR A 463 12.43 8.99 4.82
C TYR A 463 13.77 9.33 4.16
N VAL A 464 14.59 8.32 3.93
CA VAL A 464 15.85 8.42 3.18
C VAL A 464 15.70 7.68 1.86
N VAL A 465 16.12 8.29 0.77
CA VAL A 465 15.93 7.77 -0.59
C VAL A 465 17.24 7.87 -1.36
N ALA A 466 17.65 6.76 -1.97
CA ALA A 466 18.60 6.74 -3.08
C ALA A 466 17.80 6.84 -4.39
N ALA A 467 17.98 7.91 -5.13
CA ALA A 467 17.35 8.14 -6.42
C ALA A 467 18.33 7.82 -7.57
N HIS A 468 17.83 7.77 -8.80
CA HIS A 468 18.63 7.42 -9.99
C HIS A 468 19.45 6.13 -9.81
N VAL A 469 18.86 5.15 -9.17
CA VAL A 469 19.54 3.88 -8.87
C VAL A 469 19.76 3.11 -10.17
N VAL A 470 20.99 2.70 -10.42
CA VAL A 470 21.40 1.88 -11.56
C VAL A 470 22.21 0.67 -11.10
N ARG A 471 22.33 -0.33 -11.95
CA ARG A 471 23.23 -1.46 -11.67
C ARG A 471 24.68 -1.02 -11.77
N GLU A 472 25.48 -1.46 -10.82
CA GLU A 472 26.92 -1.15 -10.77
C GLU A 472 27.65 -1.70 -12.01
N ASP A 473 27.26 -2.89 -12.49
CA ASP A 473 27.82 -3.53 -13.69
C ASP A 473 27.41 -2.86 -15.02
N SER A 474 26.43 -1.94 -14.99
CA SER A 474 26.00 -1.18 -16.18
C SER A 474 26.78 0.13 -16.37
N LEU A 475 27.68 0.46 -15.48
CA LEU A 475 28.54 1.65 -15.58
C LEU A 475 29.77 1.35 -16.42
N ASP A 476 29.66 1.45 -17.75
CA ASP A 476 30.79 1.34 -18.65
C ASP A 476 31.71 2.56 -18.51
N GLY A 477 32.98 2.32 -18.14
CA GLY A 477 34.05 3.30 -18.28
C GLY A 477 33.93 4.56 -17.44
N VAL A 478 33.76 4.44 -16.12
CA VAL A 478 33.88 5.62 -15.23
C VAL A 478 35.33 6.13 -15.35
N GLN A 479 35.50 7.32 -15.93
CA GLN A 479 36.78 8.01 -15.98
C GLN A 479 37.26 8.26 -14.55
N LEU A 480 38.39 7.67 -14.16
CA LEU A 480 38.99 7.89 -12.85
C LEU A 480 39.42 9.37 -12.75
N ASP A 481 38.95 10.06 -11.71
CA ASP A 481 39.39 11.42 -11.42
C ASP A 481 40.74 11.36 -10.68
N LEU A 482 41.62 12.31 -10.98
CA LEU A 482 42.97 12.40 -10.42
C LEU A 482 42.96 12.62 -8.87
N PHE A 483 41.81 13.03 -8.33
CA PHE A 483 41.58 13.29 -6.90
C PHE A 483 40.74 12.19 -6.21
N GLU A 484 40.60 11.02 -6.83
CA GLU A 484 39.87 9.91 -6.26
C GLU A 484 40.52 9.32 -5.00
N GLU A 485 39.65 8.78 -4.12
CA GLU A 485 40.11 7.91 -3.05
C GLU A 485 41.01 6.81 -3.61
N PRO A 486 42.08 6.44 -2.88
CA PRO A 486 42.91 5.31 -3.27
C PRO A 486 42.04 4.08 -3.54
N ALA A 487 42.24 3.43 -4.67
CA ALA A 487 41.46 2.24 -5.06
C ALA A 487 41.50 1.14 -3.97
N GLU A 488 42.56 1.13 -3.15
CA GLU A 488 42.67 0.26 -1.97
C GLU A 488 41.62 0.55 -0.89
N ASP A 489 41.27 1.82 -0.62
CA ASP A 489 40.31 2.18 0.42
C ASP A 489 38.87 1.86 -0.03
N ALA A 490 38.53 2.08 -1.27
CA ALA A 490 37.27 1.69 -1.87
C ALA A 490 37.09 0.16 -1.87
N SER A 491 38.14 -0.59 -2.21
CA SER A 491 38.14 -2.06 -2.16
C SER A 491 37.99 -2.61 -0.75
N ARG A 492 38.66 -1.99 0.23
CA ARG A 492 38.53 -2.36 1.66
C ARG A 492 37.12 -2.06 2.20
N GLU A 493 36.54 -0.93 1.81
CA GLU A 493 35.17 -0.58 2.18
C GLU A 493 34.18 -1.61 1.63
N ARG A 494 34.31 -1.96 0.33
CA ARG A 494 33.47 -2.97 -0.31
C ARG A 494 33.57 -4.34 0.38
N SER A 495 34.80 -4.82 0.62
CA SER A 495 35.02 -6.09 1.31
C SER A 495 34.40 -6.11 2.71
N ARG A 496 34.42 -4.98 3.43
CA ARG A 496 33.77 -4.83 4.74
C ARG A 496 32.25 -4.89 4.61
N GLN A 497 31.65 -4.21 3.63
CA GLN A 497 30.21 -4.24 3.39
C GLN A 497 29.73 -5.65 3.07
N GLU A 498 30.44 -6.37 2.21
CA GLU A 498 30.14 -7.76 1.83
C GLU A 498 30.25 -8.71 3.02
N ALA A 499 31.30 -8.55 3.86
CA ALA A 499 31.45 -9.33 5.09
C ALA A 499 30.28 -9.09 6.07
N ILE A 500 29.86 -7.83 6.25
CA ILE A 500 28.70 -7.48 7.08
C ILE A 500 27.44 -8.16 6.53
N LEU A 501 27.21 -8.11 5.22
CA LEU A 501 26.06 -8.76 4.58
C LEU A 501 26.09 -10.27 4.75
N ALA A 502 27.26 -10.91 4.58
CA ALA A 502 27.44 -12.35 4.78
C ALA A 502 27.11 -12.77 6.21
N ILE A 503 27.58 -12.02 7.21
CA ILE A 503 27.28 -12.25 8.64
C ILE A 503 25.78 -12.09 8.90
N ARG A 504 25.18 -11.01 8.41
CA ARG A 504 23.74 -10.73 8.58
C ARG A 504 22.83 -11.77 7.92
N ARG A 505 23.21 -12.29 6.75
CA ARG A 505 22.49 -13.38 6.07
C ARG A 505 22.54 -14.68 6.88
N LYS A 506 23.68 -14.99 7.48
CA LYS A 506 23.90 -16.25 8.20
C LYS A 506 23.35 -16.24 9.63
N PHE A 507 23.48 -15.12 10.34
CA PHE A 507 23.22 -15.03 11.77
C PHE A 507 22.13 -14.01 12.15
N GLY A 508 21.51 -13.37 11.16
CA GLY A 508 20.47 -12.34 11.38
C GLY A 508 21.03 -10.92 11.39
N LYS A 509 20.15 -9.95 11.14
CA LYS A 509 20.53 -8.54 10.97
C LYS A 509 21.17 -7.92 12.21
N ASN A 510 20.86 -8.42 13.40
CA ASN A 510 21.41 -7.94 14.67
C ASN A 510 22.72 -8.63 15.10
N ALA A 511 23.25 -9.58 14.32
CA ALA A 511 24.49 -10.28 14.64
C ALA A 511 25.73 -9.38 14.56
N ILE A 512 25.68 -8.31 13.75
CA ILE A 512 26.73 -7.31 13.66
C ILE A 512 26.09 -5.91 13.58
N LEU A 513 26.48 -5.05 14.52
CA LEU A 513 25.98 -3.70 14.69
C LEU A 513 27.13 -2.70 14.81
N LYS A 514 26.87 -1.44 14.44
CA LYS A 514 27.80 -0.32 14.65
C LYS A 514 27.59 0.29 16.04
N GLY A 515 28.61 0.95 16.60
CA GLY A 515 28.52 1.60 17.91
C GLY A 515 27.32 2.53 18.04
N MET A 516 27.02 3.33 17.01
CA MET A 516 25.88 4.23 16.98
C MET A 516 24.51 3.54 17.19
N ASN A 517 24.40 2.24 16.92
CA ASN A 517 23.16 1.49 17.12
C ASN A 517 22.86 1.18 18.61
N PHE A 518 23.76 1.57 19.50
CA PHE A 518 23.64 1.48 20.96
C PHE A 518 23.45 2.84 21.62
N ASP A 519 23.53 3.94 20.85
CA ASP A 519 23.32 5.28 21.37
C ASP A 519 21.88 5.48 21.82
N GLU A 520 21.66 6.41 22.74
CA GLU A 520 20.33 6.74 23.23
C GLU A 520 19.43 7.26 22.09
N GLY A 521 18.33 6.60 21.87
CA GLY A 521 17.38 6.91 20.79
C GLY A 521 17.61 6.14 19.49
N ALA A 522 18.67 5.31 19.39
CA ALA A 522 18.89 4.43 18.25
C ALA A 522 17.74 3.43 18.09
N THR A 523 17.34 3.15 16.84
CA THR A 523 16.22 2.25 16.52
C THR A 523 16.59 1.09 15.60
N ALA A 524 17.83 1.00 15.14
CA ALA A 524 18.25 -0.01 14.17
C ALA A 524 17.99 -1.44 14.66
N ARG A 525 18.21 -1.73 15.93
CA ARG A 525 18.01 -3.07 16.51
C ARG A 525 16.56 -3.51 16.43
N GLU A 526 15.63 -2.64 16.86
CA GLU A 526 14.18 -2.91 16.75
C GLU A 526 13.72 -2.96 15.29
N ARG A 527 14.25 -2.08 14.44
CA ARG A 527 13.93 -2.04 13.00
C ARG A 527 14.40 -3.30 12.28
N ASN A 528 15.53 -3.87 12.67
CA ASN A 528 16.05 -5.13 12.12
C ASN A 528 15.15 -6.34 12.42
N GLU A 529 14.35 -6.29 13.48
CA GLU A 529 13.36 -7.30 13.86
C GLU A 529 11.98 -7.06 13.22
N GLN A 530 11.91 -6.16 12.22
CA GLN A 530 10.67 -5.80 11.55
C GLN A 530 10.73 -6.14 10.07
N ILE A 531 9.58 -6.48 9.53
CA ILE A 531 9.31 -6.59 8.09
C ILE A 531 8.20 -5.59 7.76
N GLY A 532 8.47 -4.64 6.84
CA GLY A 532 7.50 -3.61 6.50
C GLY A 532 7.09 -2.70 7.66
N GLY A 533 7.95 -2.55 8.69
CA GLY A 533 7.69 -1.74 9.88
C GLY A 533 6.86 -2.42 10.96
N HIS A 534 6.63 -3.73 10.85
CA HIS A 534 5.89 -4.56 11.81
C HIS A 534 6.74 -5.73 12.27
N LYS A 535 6.43 -6.34 13.42
CA LYS A 535 7.18 -7.49 13.94
C LYS A 535 7.26 -8.61 12.90
N ALA A 536 8.48 -9.17 12.74
CA ALA A 536 8.77 -10.22 11.78
C ALA A 536 8.08 -11.55 12.12
#